data_46b26f713d61db00c4e912d11cb0006c
#
_entry.id   46b26f713d61db00c4e912d11cb0006c
#
_cell.length_a   1.000
_cell.length_b   1.000
_cell.length_c   1.000
_cell.angle_alpha   90.00
_cell.angle_beta   90.00
_cell.angle_gamma   90.00
#
_symmetry.space_group_name_H-M   'P 1'
#
loop_
_entity.id
_entity.type
_entity.pdbx_description
1 polymer ?
#
loop_
_entity_poly.entity_id
_entity_poly.type
_entity_poly.pdbx_seq_one_letter_code
_entity_poly.pdbx_strand_id
1 'polypeptide(L)'
;MLELATHFQRGLHSGLDLLMDPDLHVYDSLLTLSLRANNIFLPHRTEFLHSGSNIDSTLTFTDTLGIAGDSSYIPGPKAQCYNYAFDLHSSFMYRLWIEPVTLLVLKQMIGILITSFIIFIILSFSFWYLIRTILRQKSLEEITSDFTNNITHELKTPISVAYAANDALLNFNQAEEKVKRDKYLRICQEQLQRLSGLVEQILSMSMERRKTFRLHTERLELKPMLDTLIELHKLKAEKEITITYEIEPANLSVMADRTHFSNIISNLIDNAVKYSPGQVLIKLHCHRNANGQVEISVTDQGIGIASEKQKHIFDKFYRVPTGNLHDVKGYGLGLYYVRTMIEKHGGTVSVESEPGHGSIFTLVINE
;
A
#
# COMPACT_ATOMS: atom_id res chain seq x y z
N MET A 1 -8.43 33.69 -54.30
CA MET A 1 -9.77 34.28 -54.06
C MET A 1 -9.75 35.35 -52.98
N LEU A 2 -9.10 35.11 -51.83
CA LEU A 2 -9.03 36.10 -50.76
C LEU A 2 -8.26 37.35 -51.20
N GLU A 3 -7.12 37.23 -51.88
CA GLU A 3 -6.34 38.34 -52.43
C GLU A 3 -7.10 39.17 -53.46
N LEU A 4 -7.86 38.49 -54.33
CA LEU A 4 -8.69 39.17 -55.33
C LEU A 4 -9.82 39.99 -54.69
N ALA A 5 -10.47 39.41 -53.65
CA ALA A 5 -11.46 40.11 -52.86
C ALA A 5 -10.88 41.32 -52.11
N THR A 6 -9.67 41.18 -51.57
CA THR A 6 -8.97 42.25 -50.87
C THR A 6 -8.55 43.39 -51.87
N HIS A 7 -8.10 43.01 -53.07
CA HIS A 7 -7.78 43.97 -54.12
C HIS A 7 -9.03 44.71 -54.62
N PHE A 8 -10.14 43.98 -54.82
CA PHE A 8 -11.40 44.59 -55.24
C PHE A 8 -11.96 45.54 -54.17
N GLN A 9 -11.85 45.15 -52.91
CA GLN A 9 -12.27 45.97 -51.76
C GLN A 9 -11.40 47.24 -51.66
N ARG A 10 -10.07 47.15 -51.84
CA ARG A 10 -9.22 48.31 -51.91
C ARG A 10 -9.50 49.22 -53.08
N GLY A 11 -9.88 48.67 -54.25
CA GLY A 11 -10.30 49.44 -55.41
C GLY A 11 -11.58 50.25 -55.17
N LEU A 12 -12.56 49.64 -54.50
CA LEU A 12 -13.79 50.32 -54.08
C LEU A 12 -13.51 51.41 -53.07
N HIS A 13 -12.64 51.18 -52.10
CA HIS A 13 -12.26 52.21 -51.12
C HIS A 13 -11.55 53.38 -51.79
N SER A 14 -10.61 53.15 -52.70
CA SER A 14 -9.88 54.16 -53.45
C SER A 14 -10.79 55.10 -54.27
N GLY A 15 -11.92 54.59 -54.73
CA GLY A 15 -12.98 55.39 -55.39
C GLY A 15 -13.86 56.22 -54.43
N LEU A 16 -14.06 55.75 -53.23
CA LEU A 16 -14.82 56.45 -52.19
C LEU A 16 -13.99 57.54 -51.51
N ASP A 17 -12.66 57.40 -51.40
CA ASP A 17 -11.73 58.36 -50.79
C ASP A 17 -11.71 59.71 -51.55
N LEU A 18 -12.02 59.71 -52.83
CA LEU A 18 -12.20 60.91 -53.60
C LEU A 18 -13.45 61.73 -53.22
N LEU A 19 -14.35 61.13 -52.43
CA LEU A 19 -15.65 61.70 -52.07
C LEU A 19 -15.81 61.96 -50.58
N MET A 20 -15.08 61.23 -49.73
CA MET A 20 -15.23 61.33 -48.28
C MET A 20 -13.87 61.01 -47.58
N ASP A 21 -13.46 61.84 -46.63
CA ASP A 21 -12.32 61.60 -45.76
C ASP A 21 -12.62 60.36 -44.86
N PRO A 22 -11.66 59.42 -44.72
CA PRO A 22 -11.84 58.28 -43.85
C PRO A 22 -11.94 58.68 -42.38
N ASP A 23 -13.03 58.34 -41.75
CA ASP A 23 -13.26 58.63 -40.31
C ASP A 23 -12.64 57.52 -39.45
N LEU A 24 -11.48 57.79 -38.87
CA LEU A 24 -10.73 56.92 -38.00
C LEU A 24 -11.53 56.51 -36.74
N HIS A 25 -12.38 57.39 -36.23
CA HIS A 25 -13.19 57.12 -35.03
C HIS A 25 -14.31 56.11 -35.32
N VAL A 26 -14.89 56.18 -36.51
CA VAL A 26 -15.89 55.19 -36.95
C VAL A 26 -15.22 53.83 -37.13
N TYR A 27 -14.03 53.77 -37.74
CA TYR A 27 -13.25 52.52 -37.88
C TYR A 27 -12.94 51.92 -36.53
N ASP A 28 -12.41 52.69 -35.61
CA ASP A 28 -12.04 52.25 -34.26
C ASP A 28 -13.26 51.76 -33.46
N SER A 29 -14.39 52.43 -33.61
CA SER A 29 -15.64 52.03 -32.98
C SER A 29 -16.14 50.66 -33.49
N LEU A 30 -16.07 50.44 -34.81
CA LEU A 30 -16.42 49.15 -35.43
C LEU A 30 -15.42 48.03 -35.03
N LEU A 31 -14.13 48.34 -34.98
CA LEU A 31 -13.11 47.42 -34.49
C LEU A 31 -13.35 47.04 -33.05
N THR A 32 -13.64 47.98 -32.17
CA THR A 32 -13.95 47.78 -30.77
C THR A 32 -15.17 46.90 -30.59
N LEU A 33 -16.25 47.15 -31.36
CA LEU A 33 -17.44 46.29 -31.35
C LEU A 33 -17.13 44.89 -31.81
N SER A 34 -16.31 44.69 -32.85
CA SER A 34 -15.92 43.38 -33.32
C SER A 34 -15.04 42.61 -32.32
N LEU A 35 -14.10 43.28 -31.67
CA LEU A 35 -13.28 42.70 -30.60
C LEU A 35 -14.14 42.25 -29.42
N ARG A 36 -15.07 43.10 -28.97
CA ARG A 36 -16.00 42.78 -27.87
C ARG A 36 -16.95 41.64 -28.21
N ALA A 37 -17.45 41.58 -29.43
CA ALA A 37 -18.30 40.47 -29.90
C ALA A 37 -17.58 39.12 -29.86
N ASN A 38 -16.28 39.13 -29.99
CA ASN A 38 -15.41 37.91 -29.89
C ASN A 38 -14.82 37.74 -28.48
N ASN A 39 -15.30 38.46 -27.45
CA ASN A 39 -14.80 38.41 -26.06
C ASN A 39 -13.33 38.81 -25.92
N ILE A 40 -12.81 39.63 -26.82
CA ILE A 40 -11.44 40.16 -26.75
C ILE A 40 -11.49 41.58 -26.13
N PHE A 41 -11.03 41.65 -24.88
CA PHE A 41 -11.00 42.90 -24.10
C PHE A 41 -9.50 43.31 -23.91
N LEU A 42 -8.89 43.76 -24.98
CA LEU A 42 -7.49 44.16 -24.95
C LEU A 42 -7.37 45.65 -25.33
N PRO A 43 -6.47 46.40 -24.67
CA PRO A 43 -6.20 47.79 -25.07
C PRO A 43 -5.58 47.78 -26.46
N HIS A 44 -6.01 48.70 -27.29
CA HIS A 44 -5.54 48.84 -28.65
C HIS A 44 -5.37 50.29 -29.02
N ARG A 45 -4.51 50.54 -30.03
CA ARG A 45 -4.32 51.88 -30.62
C ARG A 45 -4.33 51.73 -32.11
N THR A 46 -5.14 52.50 -32.76
CA THR A 46 -5.26 52.59 -34.22
C THR A 46 -4.64 53.91 -34.69
N GLU A 47 -3.74 53.83 -35.64
CA GLU A 47 -3.08 54.98 -36.26
C GLU A 47 -3.44 55.00 -37.73
N PHE A 48 -3.77 56.20 -38.24
CA PHE A 48 -3.93 56.46 -39.66
C PHE A 48 -2.71 57.18 -40.18
N LEU A 49 -2.04 56.56 -41.16
CA LEU A 49 -0.76 56.97 -41.64
C LEU A 49 -0.81 57.31 -43.14
N HIS A 50 -0.06 58.38 -43.52
CA HIS A 50 0.12 58.72 -44.90
C HIS A 50 1.59 58.45 -45.32
N SER A 51 1.78 57.92 -46.54
CA SER A 51 3.13 57.67 -47.07
C SER A 51 3.69 58.91 -47.72
N GLY A 52 4.81 59.41 -47.16
CA GLY A 52 5.65 60.35 -47.87
C GLY A 52 6.51 59.64 -48.87
N SER A 53 6.50 60.07 -50.13
CA SER A 53 7.43 59.57 -51.15
C SER A 53 8.82 60.14 -50.89
N ASN A 54 9.81 59.32 -50.52
CA ASN A 54 11.21 59.66 -50.50
C ASN A 54 11.80 59.47 -51.92
N ILE A 55 12.88 60.25 -52.24
CA ILE A 55 13.59 60.30 -53.55
C ILE A 55 14.03 58.89 -54.04
N ASP A 56 14.12 57.89 -53.17
CA ASP A 56 14.57 56.51 -53.45
C ASP A 56 13.48 55.48 -53.71
N SER A 57 12.26 55.88 -54.07
CA SER A 57 11.13 55.02 -54.45
C SER A 57 10.71 54.02 -53.37
N THR A 58 11.15 54.10 -52.11
CA THR A 58 10.65 53.30 -50.99
C THR A 58 9.59 54.11 -50.26
N LEU A 59 8.34 53.55 -50.23
CA LEU A 59 7.24 54.11 -49.47
C LEU A 59 7.56 54.03 -47.98
N THR A 60 7.90 55.18 -47.38
CA THR A 60 8.06 55.31 -45.92
C THR A 60 6.86 56.05 -45.37
N PHE A 61 6.13 55.43 -44.42
CA PHE A 61 5.04 56.11 -43.74
C PHE A 61 5.58 57.01 -42.66
N THR A 62 5.60 58.30 -42.90
CA THR A 62 6.24 59.28 -42.01
C THR A 62 5.25 60.15 -41.25
N ASP A 63 4.05 60.33 -41.77
CA ASP A 63 3.09 61.27 -41.16
C ASP A 63 1.90 60.53 -40.56
N THR A 64 1.70 60.67 -39.26
CA THR A 64 0.52 60.15 -38.55
C THR A 64 -0.59 61.20 -38.64
N LEU A 65 -1.62 60.95 -39.44
CA LEU A 65 -2.75 61.86 -39.64
C LEU A 65 -3.78 61.83 -38.51
N GLY A 66 -3.87 60.70 -37.81
CA GLY A 66 -4.80 60.54 -36.69
C GLY A 66 -4.48 59.37 -35.83
N ILE A 67 -4.97 59.40 -34.58
CA ILE A 67 -4.84 58.32 -33.60
C ILE A 67 -6.21 58.12 -32.96
N ALA A 68 -6.65 56.89 -32.88
CA ALA A 68 -7.87 56.51 -32.17
C ALA A 68 -7.59 55.24 -31.29
N GLY A 69 -8.56 54.83 -30.48
CA GLY A 69 -8.42 53.72 -29.55
C GLY A 69 -8.24 54.17 -28.10
N ASP A 70 -7.65 53.32 -27.27
CA ASP A 70 -7.49 53.65 -25.87
C ASP A 70 -6.45 54.73 -25.67
N SER A 71 -6.83 55.91 -25.25
CA SER A 71 -6.00 57.11 -25.14
C SER A 71 -4.78 56.97 -24.21
N SER A 72 -4.82 56.01 -23.29
CA SER A 72 -3.76 55.70 -22.33
C SER A 72 -2.84 54.55 -22.77
N TYR A 73 -3.18 53.86 -23.87
CA TYR A 73 -2.40 52.72 -24.33
C TYR A 73 -1.19 53.17 -25.17
N ILE A 74 0.00 52.80 -24.67
CA ILE A 74 1.26 52.95 -25.36
C ILE A 74 1.74 51.54 -25.74
N PRO A 75 1.92 51.24 -27.05
CA PRO A 75 2.37 49.91 -27.48
C PRO A 75 3.72 49.54 -26.89
N GLY A 76 3.76 48.44 -26.15
CA GLY A 76 5.00 47.88 -25.60
C GLY A 76 5.77 47.05 -26.62
N PRO A 77 7.01 46.58 -26.28
CA PRO A 77 7.87 45.83 -27.20
C PRO A 77 7.29 44.48 -27.63
N LYS A 78 6.26 43.98 -26.99
CA LYS A 78 5.57 42.76 -27.32
C LYS A 78 4.22 42.96 -28.02
N ALA A 79 3.79 44.23 -28.21
CA ALA A 79 2.56 44.53 -28.90
C ALA A 79 2.61 44.03 -30.34
N GLN A 80 1.53 43.43 -30.80
CA GLN A 80 1.39 43.01 -32.19
C GLN A 80 0.93 44.17 -33.04
N CYS A 81 1.58 44.32 -34.19
CA CYS A 81 1.32 45.39 -35.15
C CYS A 81 0.68 44.79 -36.41
N TYR A 82 -0.50 45.26 -36.74
CA TYR A 82 -1.21 44.87 -37.96
C TYR A 82 -1.35 46.10 -38.87
N ASN A 83 -0.87 45.98 -40.10
CA ASN A 83 -0.93 47.04 -41.09
C ASN A 83 -1.97 46.68 -42.14
N TYR A 84 -2.89 47.60 -42.41
CA TYR A 84 -3.93 47.43 -43.43
C TYR A 84 -3.86 48.63 -44.39
N ALA A 85 -3.45 48.39 -45.64
CA ALA A 85 -3.45 49.39 -46.68
C ALA A 85 -4.87 49.77 -47.08
N PHE A 86 -5.20 51.04 -47.02
CA PHE A 86 -6.56 51.54 -47.27
C PHE A 86 -6.85 51.69 -48.74
N ASP A 87 -5.90 52.16 -49.53
CA ASP A 87 -6.05 52.45 -50.95
C ASP A 87 -5.24 51.50 -51.85
N LEU A 88 -5.50 51.51 -53.16
CA LEU A 88 -4.78 50.73 -54.17
C LEU A 88 -3.32 51.12 -54.27
N HIS A 89 -2.97 52.37 -54.05
CA HIS A 89 -1.63 52.92 -54.22
C HIS A 89 -0.85 52.81 -52.92
N SER A 90 -1.46 52.31 -51.85
CA SER A 90 -0.86 52.17 -50.52
C SER A 90 -0.39 53.50 -49.95
N SER A 91 -0.97 54.62 -50.39
CA SER A 91 -0.64 55.95 -49.88
C SER A 91 -1.16 56.21 -48.48
N PHE A 92 -2.21 55.51 -48.10
CA PHE A 92 -2.81 55.56 -46.78
C PHE A 92 -2.87 54.17 -46.15
N MET A 93 -2.67 54.10 -44.83
CA MET A 93 -2.61 52.85 -44.10
C MET A 93 -3.18 53.00 -42.69
N TYR A 94 -4.02 52.02 -42.28
CA TYR A 94 -4.36 51.83 -40.89
C TYR A 94 -3.34 50.92 -40.24
N ARG A 95 -2.82 51.33 -39.10
CA ARG A 95 -1.94 50.51 -38.27
C ARG A 95 -2.59 50.28 -36.94
N LEU A 96 -2.86 49.00 -36.64
CA LEU A 96 -3.41 48.57 -35.37
C LEU A 96 -2.34 47.98 -34.48
N TRP A 97 -2.16 48.56 -33.32
CA TRP A 97 -1.37 48.01 -32.25
C TRP A 97 -2.28 47.38 -31.20
N ILE A 98 -2.03 46.11 -30.84
CA ILE A 98 -2.80 45.37 -29.84
C ILE A 98 -1.89 44.49 -29.01
N GLU A 99 -2.21 44.30 -27.73
CA GLU A 99 -1.49 43.36 -26.88
C GLU A 99 -1.64 41.92 -27.37
N PRO A 100 -0.64 41.02 -27.12
CA PRO A 100 -0.71 39.64 -27.57
C PRO A 100 -1.91 38.91 -26.96
N VAL A 101 -2.74 38.36 -27.79
CA VAL A 101 -3.94 37.59 -27.41
C VAL A 101 -3.60 36.31 -26.62
N THR A 102 -2.37 35.82 -26.77
CA THR A 102 -1.85 34.63 -26.11
C THR A 102 -2.01 34.68 -24.58
N LEU A 103 -1.80 35.83 -23.96
CA LEU A 103 -1.88 36.02 -22.53
C LEU A 103 -3.37 36.00 -22.06
N LEU A 104 -4.27 36.55 -22.85
CA LEU A 104 -5.71 36.51 -22.59
C LEU A 104 -6.25 35.08 -22.68
N VAL A 105 -5.88 34.36 -23.73
CA VAL A 105 -6.26 32.95 -23.94
C VAL A 105 -5.73 32.09 -22.78
N LEU A 106 -4.48 32.27 -22.39
CA LEU A 106 -3.89 31.54 -21.28
C LEU A 106 -4.66 31.78 -19.97
N LYS A 107 -5.02 33.06 -19.70
CA LYS A 107 -5.80 33.41 -18.51
C LYS A 107 -7.21 32.80 -18.51
N GLN A 108 -7.87 32.73 -19.66
CA GLN A 108 -9.17 32.07 -19.80
C GLN A 108 -9.06 30.54 -19.66
N MET A 109 -7.97 29.94 -20.13
CA MET A 109 -7.74 28.49 -20.06
C MET A 109 -7.28 28.02 -18.67
N ILE A 110 -6.79 28.90 -17.81
CA ILE A 110 -6.19 28.52 -16.52
C ILE A 110 -7.17 27.74 -15.64
N GLY A 111 -8.43 28.11 -15.65
CA GLY A 111 -9.49 27.41 -14.90
C GLY A 111 -9.66 25.95 -15.38
N ILE A 112 -9.66 25.76 -16.69
CA ILE A 112 -9.79 24.42 -17.30
C ILE A 112 -8.56 23.58 -17.01
N LEU A 113 -7.36 24.17 -17.08
CA LEU A 113 -6.11 23.48 -16.76
C LEU A 113 -6.05 23.05 -15.30
N ILE A 114 -6.44 23.93 -14.38
CA ILE A 114 -6.48 23.61 -12.93
C ILE A 114 -7.48 22.47 -12.65
N THR A 115 -8.69 22.56 -13.18
CA THR A 115 -9.71 21.51 -12.96
C THR A 115 -9.28 20.18 -13.57
N SER A 116 -8.70 20.18 -14.76
CA SER A 116 -8.15 18.99 -15.40
C SER A 116 -7.02 18.38 -14.59
N PHE A 117 -6.13 19.20 -14.04
CA PHE A 117 -5.02 18.74 -13.19
C PHE A 117 -5.51 18.11 -11.88
N ILE A 118 -6.51 18.72 -11.25
CA ILE A 118 -7.14 18.18 -10.02
C ILE A 118 -7.77 16.82 -10.31
N ILE A 119 -8.54 16.70 -11.41
CA ILE A 119 -9.15 15.43 -11.81
C ILE A 119 -8.08 14.37 -12.07
N PHE A 120 -6.99 14.73 -12.73
CA PHE A 120 -5.88 13.82 -13.00
C PHE A 120 -5.23 13.30 -11.71
N ILE A 121 -5.02 14.16 -10.70
CA ILE A 121 -4.50 13.74 -9.39
C ILE A 121 -5.46 12.78 -8.70
N ILE A 122 -6.77 13.07 -8.69
CA ILE A 122 -7.77 12.22 -8.05
C ILE A 122 -7.81 10.84 -8.71
N LEU A 123 -7.81 10.77 -10.04
CA LEU A 123 -7.80 9.52 -10.79
C LEU A 123 -6.51 8.72 -10.55
N SER A 124 -5.35 9.38 -10.55
CA SER A 124 -4.06 8.75 -10.30
C SER A 124 -3.99 8.15 -8.89
N PHE A 125 -4.47 8.89 -7.89
CA PHE A 125 -4.53 8.40 -6.51
C PHE A 125 -5.51 7.24 -6.35
N SER A 126 -6.69 7.33 -6.98
CA SER A 126 -7.69 6.25 -6.98
C SER A 126 -7.15 4.98 -7.61
N PHE A 127 -6.45 5.10 -8.75
CA PHE A 127 -5.83 3.97 -9.45
C PHE A 127 -4.71 3.32 -8.62
N TRP A 128 -3.84 4.13 -8.02
CA TRP A 128 -2.80 3.65 -7.11
C TRP A 128 -3.38 2.89 -5.91
N TYR A 129 -4.43 3.45 -5.29
CA TYR A 129 -5.12 2.81 -4.17
C TYR A 129 -5.76 1.47 -4.57
N LEU A 130 -6.39 1.43 -5.74
CA LEU A 130 -7.02 0.22 -6.28
C LEU A 130 -6.00 -0.88 -6.56
N ILE A 131 -4.87 -0.56 -7.22
CA ILE A 131 -3.78 -1.51 -7.46
C ILE A 131 -3.25 -2.06 -6.13
N ARG A 132 -2.96 -1.19 -5.17
CA ARG A 132 -2.47 -1.60 -3.85
C ARG A 132 -3.44 -2.55 -3.14
N THR A 133 -4.75 -2.29 -3.26
CA THR A 133 -5.80 -3.12 -2.67
C THR A 133 -5.86 -4.50 -3.33
N ILE A 134 -5.81 -4.55 -4.67
CA ILE A 134 -5.82 -5.81 -5.44
C ILE A 134 -4.59 -6.66 -5.11
N LEU A 135 -3.40 -6.06 -5.09
CA LEU A 135 -2.17 -6.78 -4.75
C LEU A 135 -2.22 -7.36 -3.33
N ARG A 136 -2.78 -6.61 -2.38
CA ARG A 136 -2.98 -7.10 -1.01
C ARG A 136 -4.00 -8.24 -0.95
N GLN A 137 -5.11 -8.14 -1.69
CA GLN A 137 -6.11 -9.22 -1.76
C GLN A 137 -5.52 -10.49 -2.36
N LYS A 138 -4.77 -10.38 -3.46
CA LYS A 138 -4.11 -11.52 -4.11
C LYS A 138 -3.13 -12.23 -3.16
N SER A 139 -2.31 -11.48 -2.44
CA SER A 139 -1.40 -12.06 -1.44
C SER A 139 -2.16 -12.80 -0.32
N LEU A 140 -3.28 -12.26 0.15
CA LEU A 140 -4.12 -12.92 1.15
C LEU A 140 -4.78 -14.20 0.59
N GLU A 141 -5.19 -14.19 -0.66
CA GLU A 141 -5.78 -15.36 -1.33
C GLU A 141 -4.76 -16.49 -1.50
N GLU A 142 -3.55 -16.18 -1.97
CA GLU A 142 -2.45 -17.14 -2.07
C GLU A 142 -2.13 -17.77 -0.71
N ILE A 143 -1.96 -16.95 0.33
CA ILE A 143 -1.68 -17.41 1.70
C ILE A 143 -2.83 -18.30 2.23
N THR A 144 -4.09 -17.94 1.94
CA THR A 144 -5.26 -18.72 2.37
C THR A 144 -5.37 -20.05 1.61
N SER A 145 -5.03 -20.06 0.32
CA SER A 145 -4.98 -21.25 -0.50
C SER A 145 -3.92 -22.23 0.00
N ASP A 146 -2.71 -21.74 0.23
CA ASP A 146 -1.60 -22.55 0.77
C ASP A 146 -1.96 -23.12 2.17
N PHE A 147 -2.60 -22.33 3.01
CA PHE A 147 -3.11 -22.78 4.29
C PHE A 147 -4.12 -23.91 4.15
N THR A 148 -5.12 -23.76 3.26
CA THR A 148 -6.15 -24.78 3.04
C THR A 148 -5.54 -26.07 2.52
N ASN A 149 -4.60 -26.00 1.59
CA ASN A 149 -3.88 -27.15 1.05
C ASN A 149 -3.05 -27.85 2.14
N ASN A 150 -2.31 -27.08 2.93
CA ASN A 150 -1.49 -27.61 4.02
C ASN A 150 -2.32 -28.27 5.12
N ILE A 151 -3.42 -27.65 5.55
CA ILE A 151 -4.33 -28.26 6.53
C ILE A 151 -4.92 -29.56 5.98
N THR A 152 -5.39 -29.56 4.75
CA THR A 152 -5.98 -30.75 4.12
C THR A 152 -4.97 -31.90 4.12
N HIS A 153 -3.72 -31.62 3.76
CA HIS A 153 -2.65 -32.62 3.75
C HIS A 153 -2.34 -33.14 5.16
N GLU A 154 -2.24 -32.25 6.15
CA GLU A 154 -1.91 -32.61 7.52
C GLU A 154 -3.08 -33.27 8.29
N LEU A 155 -4.32 -33.02 7.90
CA LEU A 155 -5.46 -33.79 8.41
C LEU A 155 -5.51 -35.18 7.76
N LYS A 156 -5.20 -35.30 6.46
CA LYS A 156 -5.26 -36.57 5.74
C LYS A 156 -4.29 -37.60 6.31
N THR A 157 -3.08 -37.17 6.68
CA THR A 157 -2.03 -38.08 7.18
C THR A 157 -2.43 -38.80 8.47
N PRO A 158 -2.81 -38.14 9.59
CA PRO A 158 -3.22 -38.82 10.81
C PRO A 158 -4.49 -39.66 10.61
N ILE A 159 -5.42 -39.20 9.78
CA ILE A 159 -6.63 -39.96 9.42
C ILE A 159 -6.22 -41.27 8.72
N SER A 160 -5.35 -41.18 7.71
CA SER A 160 -4.90 -42.38 6.96
C SER A 160 -4.15 -43.37 7.86
N VAL A 161 -3.31 -42.88 8.77
CA VAL A 161 -2.56 -43.75 9.70
C VAL A 161 -3.50 -44.41 10.73
N ALA A 162 -4.44 -43.62 11.29
CA ALA A 162 -5.44 -44.19 12.21
C ALA A 162 -6.34 -45.23 11.52
N TYR A 163 -6.74 -44.94 10.27
CA TYR A 163 -7.53 -45.87 9.46
C TYR A 163 -6.76 -47.17 9.18
N ALA A 164 -5.50 -47.08 8.74
CA ALA A 164 -4.67 -48.23 8.47
C ALA A 164 -4.39 -49.09 9.73
N ALA A 165 -4.19 -48.44 10.89
CA ALA A 165 -4.04 -49.13 12.16
C ALA A 165 -5.33 -49.88 12.59
N ASN A 166 -6.49 -49.23 12.37
CA ASN A 166 -7.78 -49.86 12.62
C ASN A 166 -8.09 -51.00 11.64
N ASP A 167 -7.77 -50.81 10.36
CA ASP A 167 -7.93 -51.84 9.32
C ASP A 167 -7.07 -53.09 9.61
N ALA A 168 -5.84 -52.88 10.11
CA ALA A 168 -4.97 -53.96 10.54
C ALA A 168 -5.59 -54.79 11.69
N LEU A 169 -6.28 -54.14 12.60
CA LEU A 169 -6.98 -54.84 13.71
C LEU A 169 -8.20 -55.59 13.24
N LEU A 170 -8.96 -55.05 12.29
CA LEU A 170 -10.24 -55.65 11.85
C LEU A 170 -10.06 -56.75 10.79
N ASN A 171 -9.18 -56.55 9.81
CA ASN A 171 -9.11 -57.36 8.61
C ASN A 171 -7.87 -58.26 8.50
N PHE A 172 -6.88 -58.02 9.35
CA PHE A 172 -5.60 -58.77 9.27
C PHE A 172 -5.25 -59.55 10.54
N ASN A 173 -6.23 -59.88 11.37
CA ASN A 173 -6.11 -60.70 12.61
C ASN A 173 -5.07 -60.18 13.62
N GLN A 174 -4.65 -58.93 13.52
CA GLN A 174 -3.67 -58.32 14.44
C GLN A 174 -4.27 -58.06 15.84
N ALA A 175 -5.62 -58.24 16.00
CA ALA A 175 -6.31 -58.14 17.28
C ALA A 175 -6.11 -59.37 18.18
N GLU A 176 -5.75 -60.51 17.64
CA GLU A 176 -5.56 -61.77 18.40
C GLU A 176 -4.31 -61.73 19.29
N GLU A 177 -3.26 -61.11 18.82
CA GLU A 177 -2.02 -60.93 19.57
C GLU A 177 -2.05 -59.67 20.42
N LYS A 178 -2.09 -59.81 21.74
CA LYS A 178 -2.23 -58.68 22.68
C LYS A 178 -1.22 -57.56 22.45
N VAL A 179 0.04 -57.89 22.20
CA VAL A 179 1.12 -56.90 22.01
C VAL A 179 0.86 -56.07 20.74
N LYS A 180 0.48 -56.66 19.63
CA LYS A 180 0.16 -56.00 18.38
C LYS A 180 -1.10 -55.19 18.48
N ARG A 181 -2.15 -55.75 19.07
CA ARG A 181 -3.40 -55.04 19.35
C ARG A 181 -3.18 -53.76 20.14
N ASP A 182 -2.47 -53.84 21.25
CA ASP A 182 -2.18 -52.69 22.11
C ASP A 182 -1.32 -51.65 21.38
N LYS A 183 -0.38 -52.07 20.50
CA LYS A 183 0.39 -51.17 19.65
C LYS A 183 -0.49 -50.43 18.66
N TYR A 184 -1.35 -51.09 17.91
CA TYR A 184 -2.21 -50.43 16.92
C TYR A 184 -3.27 -49.51 17.59
N LEU A 185 -3.81 -49.91 18.74
CA LEU A 185 -4.71 -49.05 19.54
C LEU A 185 -3.99 -47.76 20.00
N ARG A 186 -2.73 -47.83 20.44
CA ARG A 186 -1.93 -46.65 20.78
C ARG A 186 -1.70 -45.75 19.58
N ILE A 187 -1.37 -46.31 18.41
CA ILE A 187 -1.24 -45.53 17.19
C ILE A 187 -2.55 -44.80 16.88
N CYS A 188 -3.68 -45.45 16.94
CA CYS A 188 -4.99 -44.79 16.74
C CYS A 188 -5.20 -43.65 17.74
N GLN A 189 -4.93 -43.89 19.01
CA GLN A 189 -5.10 -42.89 20.08
C GLN A 189 -4.22 -41.69 19.88
N GLU A 190 -2.93 -41.89 19.53
CA GLU A 190 -1.96 -40.81 19.24
C GLU A 190 -2.40 -39.96 18.04
N GLN A 191 -2.87 -40.61 16.95
CA GLN A 191 -3.34 -39.88 15.79
C GLN A 191 -4.64 -39.10 16.05
N LEU A 192 -5.57 -39.64 16.85
CA LEU A 192 -6.79 -38.95 17.26
C LEU A 192 -6.47 -37.74 18.18
N GLN A 193 -5.54 -37.88 19.12
CA GLN A 193 -5.08 -36.76 19.94
C GLN A 193 -4.43 -35.66 19.09
N ARG A 194 -3.62 -36.05 18.08
CA ARG A 194 -3.04 -35.11 17.16
C ARG A 194 -4.10 -34.35 16.34
N LEU A 195 -5.12 -35.07 15.85
CA LEU A 195 -6.26 -34.48 15.16
C LEU A 195 -7.05 -33.50 16.04
N SER A 196 -7.32 -33.88 17.30
CA SER A 196 -7.99 -33.00 18.26
C SER A 196 -7.22 -31.68 18.45
N GLY A 197 -5.91 -31.76 18.65
CA GLY A 197 -5.06 -30.57 18.79
C GLY A 197 -5.08 -29.66 17.55
N LEU A 198 -5.11 -30.25 16.33
CA LEU A 198 -5.23 -29.50 15.08
C LEU A 198 -6.59 -28.79 14.98
N VAL A 199 -7.67 -29.48 15.31
CA VAL A 199 -9.02 -28.91 15.31
C VAL A 199 -9.13 -27.77 16.32
N GLU A 200 -8.58 -27.93 17.53
CA GLU A 200 -8.56 -26.87 18.53
C GLU A 200 -7.78 -25.64 18.06
N GLN A 201 -6.64 -25.81 17.41
CA GLN A 201 -5.89 -24.72 16.80
C GLN A 201 -6.71 -23.97 15.75
N ILE A 202 -7.41 -24.68 14.86
CA ILE A 202 -8.27 -24.09 13.83
C ILE A 202 -9.48 -23.38 14.47
N LEU A 203 -10.11 -23.98 15.46
CA LEU A 203 -11.27 -23.41 16.15
C LEU A 203 -10.91 -22.15 16.95
N SER A 204 -9.76 -22.15 17.63
CA SER A 204 -9.29 -20.97 18.39
C SER A 204 -9.13 -19.74 17.49
N MET A 205 -8.76 -19.93 16.24
CA MET A 205 -8.69 -18.86 15.23
C MET A 205 -10.06 -18.36 14.74
N SER A 206 -11.05 -19.26 14.69
CA SER A 206 -12.43 -18.87 14.34
C SER A 206 -13.11 -18.10 15.49
N MET A 207 -12.72 -18.39 16.73
CA MET A 207 -13.27 -17.75 17.91
C MET A 207 -12.79 -16.30 18.11
N GLU A 208 -11.68 -15.89 17.48
CA GLU A 208 -11.18 -14.50 17.53
C GLU A 208 -12.23 -13.48 17.09
N ARG A 209 -13.02 -13.80 16.07
CA ARG A 209 -14.11 -12.95 15.56
C ARG A 209 -15.36 -12.92 16.42
N ARG A 210 -15.49 -13.86 17.37
CA ARG A 210 -16.67 -13.91 18.26
C ARG A 210 -16.46 -12.98 19.45
N LYS A 211 -17.29 -11.97 19.58
CA LYS A 211 -17.37 -11.06 20.75
C LYS A 211 -17.63 -11.80 22.08
N THR A 212 -17.94 -13.10 22.04
CA THR A 212 -18.29 -13.94 23.18
C THR A 212 -17.14 -14.75 23.76
N PHE A 213 -15.93 -14.68 23.16
CA PHE A 213 -14.78 -15.38 23.71
C PHE A 213 -14.31 -14.73 25.02
N ARG A 214 -14.36 -15.47 26.13
CA ARG A 214 -13.89 -15.03 27.45
C ARG A 214 -12.80 -15.96 27.93
N LEU A 215 -11.70 -15.39 28.39
CA LEU A 215 -10.64 -16.11 29.08
C LEU A 215 -11.08 -16.40 30.52
N HIS A 216 -10.75 -17.58 31.01
CA HIS A 216 -10.90 -17.96 32.40
C HIS A 216 -9.56 -17.74 33.10
N THR A 217 -9.26 -16.49 33.44
CA THR A 217 -7.98 -16.12 34.05
C THR A 217 -7.95 -16.53 35.52
N GLU A 218 -6.88 -17.19 35.90
CA GLU A 218 -6.54 -17.56 37.27
C GLU A 218 -5.08 -17.20 37.58
N ARG A 219 -4.72 -17.19 38.85
CA ARG A 219 -3.32 -16.98 39.23
C ARG A 219 -2.53 -18.26 38.97
N LEU A 220 -1.60 -18.22 38.03
CA LEU A 220 -0.76 -19.35 37.64
C LEU A 220 0.67 -19.16 38.15
N GLU A 221 1.14 -20.10 38.95
CA GLU A 221 2.56 -20.18 39.28
C GLU A 221 3.34 -20.70 38.10
N LEU A 222 4.38 -19.95 37.64
CA LEU A 222 5.14 -20.29 36.44
C LEU A 222 5.95 -21.57 36.61
N LYS A 223 6.55 -21.78 37.78
CA LYS A 223 7.46 -22.91 38.00
C LYS A 223 6.79 -24.29 37.74
N PRO A 224 5.68 -24.65 38.43
CA PRO A 224 5.06 -25.98 38.23
C PRO A 224 4.51 -26.16 36.79
N MET A 225 4.07 -25.05 36.17
CA MET A 225 3.60 -25.09 34.78
C MET A 225 4.77 -25.40 33.82
N LEU A 226 5.90 -24.67 33.97
CA LEU A 226 7.09 -24.87 33.11
C LEU A 226 7.69 -26.26 33.32
N ASP A 227 7.78 -26.78 34.57
CA ASP A 227 8.27 -28.13 34.83
C ASP A 227 7.45 -29.16 34.04
N THR A 228 6.11 -29.05 34.08
CA THR A 228 5.22 -29.96 33.35
C THR A 228 5.41 -29.86 31.83
N LEU A 229 5.48 -28.66 31.29
CA LEU A 229 5.65 -28.43 29.85
C LEU A 229 7.00 -28.93 29.35
N ILE A 230 8.07 -28.69 30.09
CA ILE A 230 9.43 -29.13 29.73
C ILE A 230 9.51 -30.67 29.70
N GLU A 231 8.94 -31.36 30.71
CA GLU A 231 8.89 -32.81 30.71
C GLU A 231 8.12 -33.36 29.52
N LEU A 232 6.96 -32.79 29.18
CA LEU A 232 6.17 -33.19 28.01
C LEU A 232 6.96 -33.02 26.71
N HIS A 233 7.67 -31.90 26.53
CA HIS A 233 8.45 -31.64 25.32
C HIS A 233 9.66 -32.57 25.23
N LYS A 234 10.34 -32.87 26.35
CA LYS A 234 11.44 -33.87 26.39
C LYS A 234 10.97 -35.27 26.01
N LEU A 235 9.78 -35.67 26.47
CA LEU A 235 9.21 -36.98 26.13
C LEU A 235 8.78 -37.11 24.66
N LYS A 236 8.35 -36.02 24.04
CA LYS A 236 7.88 -36.00 22.65
C LYS A 236 9.02 -35.85 21.62
N ALA A 237 10.17 -35.44 22.05
CA ALA A 237 11.26 -35.08 21.15
C ALA A 237 11.92 -36.31 20.52
N GLU A 238 12.04 -36.26 19.21
CA GLU A 238 12.85 -37.21 18.41
C GLU A 238 14.35 -36.85 18.41
N LYS A 239 14.69 -35.64 18.87
CA LYS A 239 16.04 -35.07 18.94
C LYS A 239 16.47 -34.90 20.39
N GLU A 240 17.75 -34.85 20.64
CA GLU A 240 18.28 -34.45 21.95
C GLU A 240 17.96 -32.98 22.25
N ILE A 241 17.13 -32.76 23.26
CA ILE A 241 16.67 -31.43 23.67
C ILE A 241 17.19 -31.12 25.06
N THR A 242 17.84 -29.97 25.22
CA THR A 242 18.17 -29.36 26.48
C THR A 242 17.35 -28.11 26.70
N ILE A 243 16.40 -28.15 27.65
CA ILE A 243 15.61 -26.97 28.03
C ILE A 243 15.99 -26.61 29.45
N THR A 244 16.43 -25.38 29.63
CA THR A 244 16.75 -24.77 30.95
C THR A 244 15.83 -23.60 31.20
N TYR A 245 15.55 -23.30 32.47
CA TYR A 245 14.80 -22.10 32.83
C TYR A 245 15.37 -21.41 34.08
N GLU A 246 15.20 -20.11 34.13
CA GLU A 246 15.50 -19.23 35.26
C GLU A 246 14.25 -18.40 35.60
N ILE A 247 13.86 -18.37 36.89
CA ILE A 247 12.65 -17.64 37.35
C ILE A 247 13.05 -16.74 38.50
N GLU A 248 12.86 -15.44 38.36
CA GLU A 248 13.21 -14.42 39.36
C GLU A 248 12.04 -13.43 39.60
N PRO A 249 11.39 -13.44 40.77
CA PRO A 249 11.60 -14.32 41.93
C PRO A 249 11.04 -15.72 41.74
N ALA A 250 11.50 -16.70 42.51
CA ALA A 250 11.13 -18.11 42.34
C ALA A 250 9.61 -18.41 42.45
N ASN A 251 8.84 -17.52 43.08
CA ASN A 251 7.37 -17.60 43.24
C ASN A 251 6.61 -16.74 42.21
N LEU A 252 7.23 -16.42 41.08
CA LEU A 252 6.63 -15.59 40.05
C LEU A 252 5.35 -16.25 39.49
N SER A 253 4.30 -15.45 39.38
CA SER A 253 2.97 -15.89 38.92
C SER A 253 2.41 -14.88 37.91
N VAL A 254 1.44 -15.32 37.10
CA VAL A 254 0.74 -14.47 36.11
C VAL A 254 -0.76 -14.70 36.24
N MET A 255 -1.54 -13.67 35.92
CA MET A 255 -3.00 -13.79 35.76
C MET A 255 -3.33 -14.22 34.34
N ALA A 256 -3.58 -15.52 34.13
CA ALA A 256 -3.80 -16.05 32.81
C ALA A 256 -4.75 -17.26 32.79
N ASP A 257 -5.30 -17.53 31.62
CA ASP A 257 -6.00 -18.80 31.38
C ASP A 257 -4.98 -19.93 31.23
N ARG A 258 -5.03 -20.92 32.11
CA ARG A 258 -4.06 -22.02 32.19
C ARG A 258 -3.87 -22.73 30.86
N THR A 259 -4.95 -23.06 30.17
CA THR A 259 -4.90 -23.81 28.93
C THR A 259 -4.28 -22.98 27.82
N HIS A 260 -4.76 -21.76 27.63
CA HIS A 260 -4.25 -20.88 26.58
C HIS A 260 -2.83 -20.43 26.82
N PHE A 261 -2.48 -20.15 28.08
CA PHE A 261 -1.12 -19.72 28.42
C PHE A 261 -0.10 -20.85 28.27
N SER A 262 -0.45 -22.08 28.71
CA SER A 262 0.39 -23.27 28.47
C SER A 262 0.60 -23.51 26.97
N ASN A 263 -0.45 -23.33 26.16
CA ASN A 263 -0.35 -23.45 24.70
C ASN A 263 0.52 -22.35 24.07
N ILE A 264 0.53 -21.11 24.60
CA ILE A 264 1.44 -20.04 24.15
C ILE A 264 2.89 -20.49 24.34
N ILE A 265 3.27 -20.91 25.55
CA ILE A 265 4.63 -21.34 25.84
C ILE A 265 5.02 -22.59 25.02
N SER A 266 4.10 -23.57 24.92
CA SER A 266 4.31 -24.75 24.10
C SER A 266 4.58 -24.44 22.62
N ASN A 267 3.82 -23.49 22.03
CA ASN A 267 4.05 -23.06 20.65
C ASN A 267 5.44 -22.44 20.45
N LEU A 268 5.94 -21.66 21.41
CA LEU A 268 7.28 -21.08 21.36
C LEU A 268 8.36 -22.16 21.46
N ILE A 269 8.20 -23.13 22.38
CA ILE A 269 9.11 -24.27 22.52
C ILE A 269 9.10 -25.13 21.25
N ASP A 270 7.91 -25.46 20.71
CA ASP A 270 7.78 -26.24 19.48
C ASP A 270 8.47 -25.56 18.29
N ASN A 271 8.35 -24.23 18.18
CA ASN A 271 9.06 -23.48 17.16
C ASN A 271 10.58 -23.55 17.35
N ALA A 272 11.07 -23.38 18.57
CA ALA A 272 12.48 -23.50 18.90
C ALA A 272 13.05 -24.89 18.52
N VAL A 273 12.33 -25.97 18.86
CA VAL A 273 12.68 -27.35 18.48
C VAL A 273 12.70 -27.56 16.97
N LYS A 274 11.70 -27.03 16.31
CA LYS A 274 11.47 -27.20 14.88
C LYS A 274 12.51 -26.50 14.01
N TYR A 275 12.91 -25.30 14.40
CA TYR A 275 13.83 -24.46 13.63
C TYR A 275 15.29 -24.53 14.09
N SER A 276 15.60 -25.35 15.08
CA SER A 276 16.98 -25.62 15.50
C SER A 276 17.55 -26.83 14.78
N PRO A 277 18.60 -26.68 13.96
CA PRO A 277 19.32 -27.81 13.35
C PRO A 277 20.21 -28.48 14.39
N GLY A 278 20.18 -29.81 14.46
CA GLY A 278 21.05 -30.57 15.38
C GLY A 278 20.56 -30.61 16.82
N GLN A 279 21.49 -30.42 17.78
CA GLN A 279 21.15 -30.35 19.20
C GLN A 279 20.33 -29.10 19.51
N VAL A 280 19.23 -29.29 20.22
CA VAL A 280 18.30 -28.21 20.52
C VAL A 280 18.59 -27.67 21.93
N LEU A 281 19.02 -26.41 21.99
CA LEU A 281 19.25 -25.69 23.25
C LEU A 281 18.21 -24.57 23.37
N ILE A 282 17.39 -24.66 24.42
CA ILE A 282 16.32 -23.65 24.70
C ILE A 282 16.53 -23.13 26.12
N LYS A 283 16.53 -21.80 26.26
CA LYS A 283 16.58 -21.14 27.57
C LYS A 283 15.32 -20.32 27.75
N LEU A 284 14.57 -20.56 28.84
CA LEU A 284 13.48 -19.69 29.29
C LEU A 284 14.01 -18.80 30.42
N HIS A 285 13.71 -17.52 30.36
CA HIS A 285 14.01 -16.59 31.43
C HIS A 285 12.74 -15.83 31.80
N CYS A 286 12.35 -15.90 33.06
CA CYS A 286 11.12 -15.29 33.57
C CYS A 286 11.49 -14.34 34.69
N HIS A 287 11.18 -13.06 34.54
CA HIS A 287 11.49 -12.07 35.56
C HIS A 287 10.41 -10.97 35.60
N ARG A 288 10.44 -10.16 36.67
CA ARG A 288 9.60 -8.96 36.76
C ARG A 288 10.34 -7.78 36.17
N ASN A 289 9.78 -7.12 35.18
CA ASN A 289 10.37 -5.92 34.58
C ASN A 289 10.19 -4.69 35.50
N ALA A 290 10.82 -3.56 35.11
CA ALA A 290 10.77 -2.30 35.87
C ALA A 290 9.33 -1.74 36.04
N ASN A 291 8.39 -2.11 35.21
CA ASN A 291 6.99 -1.69 35.23
C ASN A 291 6.11 -2.61 36.11
N GLY A 292 6.69 -3.62 36.78
CA GLY A 292 5.96 -4.58 37.59
C GLY A 292 5.25 -5.68 36.80
N GLN A 293 5.46 -5.77 35.48
CA GLN A 293 4.92 -6.81 34.63
C GLN A 293 5.87 -8.01 34.59
N VAL A 294 5.30 -9.17 34.32
CA VAL A 294 6.08 -10.40 34.11
C VAL A 294 6.55 -10.46 32.67
N GLU A 295 7.84 -10.60 32.49
CA GLU A 295 8.51 -10.80 31.22
C GLU A 295 9.03 -12.24 31.14
N ILE A 296 8.68 -12.93 30.06
CA ILE A 296 9.07 -14.31 29.79
C ILE A 296 9.74 -14.36 28.42
N SER A 297 11.02 -14.64 28.38
CA SER A 297 11.77 -14.83 27.15
C SER A 297 12.06 -16.29 26.88
N VAL A 298 11.88 -16.70 25.63
CA VAL A 298 12.23 -18.03 25.10
C VAL A 298 13.32 -17.83 24.07
N THR A 299 14.53 -18.30 24.37
CA THR A 299 15.71 -18.17 23.52
C THR A 299 16.05 -19.51 22.89
N ASP A 300 16.25 -19.53 21.59
CA ASP A 300 16.71 -20.67 20.80
C ASP A 300 18.02 -20.37 20.06
N GLN A 301 18.71 -21.43 19.63
CA GLN A 301 19.88 -21.35 18.76
C GLN A 301 19.59 -21.90 17.35
N GLY A 302 18.43 -21.56 16.85
CA GLY A 302 17.96 -21.98 15.53
C GLY A 302 18.55 -21.20 14.37
N ILE A 303 17.93 -21.35 13.21
CA ILE A 303 18.35 -20.70 11.96
C ILE A 303 18.20 -19.17 11.97
N GLY A 304 17.48 -18.61 12.95
CA GLY A 304 17.19 -17.19 13.04
C GLY A 304 16.24 -16.68 11.94
N ILE A 305 15.87 -15.39 12.04
CA ILE A 305 14.86 -14.74 11.20
C ILE A 305 15.39 -13.40 10.71
N ALA A 306 15.39 -13.19 9.39
CA ALA A 306 15.80 -11.92 8.79
C ALA A 306 14.88 -10.76 9.23
N SER A 307 15.44 -9.58 9.50
CA SER A 307 14.73 -8.43 10.06
C SER A 307 13.50 -8.00 9.27
N GLU A 308 13.56 -8.12 7.94
CA GLU A 308 12.43 -7.81 7.05
C GLU A 308 11.22 -8.72 7.29
N LYS A 309 11.47 -9.98 7.70
CA LYS A 309 10.46 -11.01 7.90
C LYS A 309 9.88 -11.01 9.33
N GLN A 310 10.60 -10.46 10.30
CA GLN A 310 10.17 -10.42 11.71
C GLN A 310 8.84 -9.70 11.91
N LYS A 311 8.54 -8.70 11.07
CA LYS A 311 7.27 -7.97 11.09
C LYS A 311 6.05 -8.83 10.74
N HIS A 312 6.28 -9.91 10.00
CA HIS A 312 5.25 -10.74 9.41
C HIS A 312 5.09 -12.12 10.07
N ILE A 313 6.05 -12.56 10.91
CA ILE A 313 5.99 -13.91 11.51
C ILE A 313 4.78 -14.13 12.42
N PHE A 314 4.17 -13.06 12.91
CA PHE A 314 2.93 -13.09 13.68
C PHE A 314 1.68 -12.92 12.83
N ASP A 315 1.81 -12.71 11.51
CA ASP A 315 0.68 -12.59 10.60
C ASP A 315 0.05 -13.98 10.39
N LYS A 316 -1.26 -13.99 10.25
CA LYS A 316 -2.04 -15.22 10.06
C LYS A 316 -1.60 -15.95 8.80
N PHE A 317 -1.29 -17.26 8.93
CA PHE A 317 -0.83 -18.14 7.86
C PHE A 317 0.57 -17.83 7.30
N TYR A 318 1.25 -16.83 7.82
CA TYR A 318 2.57 -16.46 7.33
C TYR A 318 3.61 -17.52 7.68
N ARG A 319 4.44 -17.84 6.71
CA ARG A 319 5.61 -18.68 6.86
C ARG A 319 6.79 -18.01 6.18
N VAL A 320 7.95 -18.08 6.81
CA VAL A 320 9.18 -17.61 6.17
C VAL A 320 9.51 -18.55 5.00
N PRO A 321 9.56 -18.07 3.73
CA PRO A 321 9.99 -18.90 2.61
C PRO A 321 11.44 -19.32 2.83
N THR A 322 11.68 -20.60 3.04
CA THR A 322 13.01 -21.17 3.34
C THR A 322 13.58 -21.97 2.17
N GLY A 323 13.28 -21.58 0.92
CA GLY A 323 13.80 -22.26 -0.28
C GLY A 323 13.49 -23.76 -0.28
N ASN A 324 14.52 -24.62 -0.30
CA ASN A 324 14.37 -26.07 -0.36
C ASN A 324 14.03 -26.77 0.96
N LEU A 325 13.83 -26.06 2.08
CA LEU A 325 13.39 -26.63 3.36
C LEU A 325 11.86 -26.83 3.39
N HIS A 326 11.32 -27.54 2.40
CA HIS A 326 9.92 -28.00 2.40
C HIS A 326 9.57 -28.97 3.54
N ASP A 327 10.57 -29.52 4.24
CA ASP A 327 10.39 -30.56 5.29
C ASP A 327 9.96 -30.01 6.66
N VAL A 328 9.95 -28.69 6.85
CA VAL A 328 9.55 -28.13 8.14
C VAL A 328 8.03 -28.02 8.21
N LYS A 329 7.35 -29.06 8.76
CA LYS A 329 5.88 -29.13 8.93
C LYS A 329 5.33 -27.97 9.76
N GLY A 330 4.20 -27.36 9.32
CA GLY A 330 3.47 -26.38 10.12
C GLY A 330 2.60 -25.40 9.32
N TYR A 331 1.62 -24.83 9.98
CA TYR A 331 0.47 -24.10 9.37
C TYR A 331 0.63 -22.58 9.33
N GLY A 332 1.69 -22.03 9.90
CA GLY A 332 1.81 -20.57 10.10
C GLY A 332 0.78 -20.03 11.10
N LEU A 333 0.33 -20.87 12.03
CA LEU A 333 -0.69 -20.53 13.01
C LEU A 333 -0.16 -20.36 14.42
N GLY A 334 0.96 -21.00 14.75
CA GLY A 334 1.49 -21.03 16.12
C GLY A 334 1.82 -19.64 16.65
N LEU A 335 2.60 -18.84 15.92
CA LEU A 335 2.97 -17.49 16.35
C LEU A 335 1.80 -16.50 16.28
N TYR A 336 0.91 -16.66 15.31
CA TYR A 336 -0.34 -15.89 15.27
C TYR A 336 -1.20 -16.17 16.51
N TYR A 337 -1.35 -17.45 16.91
CA TYR A 337 -2.03 -17.84 18.15
C TYR A 337 -1.35 -17.20 19.38
N VAL A 338 -0.01 -17.27 19.47
CA VAL A 338 0.76 -16.64 20.55
C VAL A 338 0.40 -15.17 20.66
N ARG A 339 0.49 -14.42 19.57
CA ARG A 339 0.17 -12.99 19.55
C ARG A 339 -1.28 -12.73 19.95
N THR A 340 -2.22 -13.42 19.34
CA THR A 340 -3.65 -13.20 19.59
C THR A 340 -4.02 -13.51 21.05
N MET A 341 -3.50 -14.60 21.60
CA MET A 341 -3.83 -14.98 22.97
C MET A 341 -3.12 -14.11 24.01
N ILE A 342 -1.89 -13.73 23.79
CA ILE A 342 -1.19 -12.82 24.73
C ILE A 342 -1.85 -11.43 24.73
N GLU A 343 -2.25 -10.91 23.58
CA GLU A 343 -3.01 -9.65 23.46
C GLU A 343 -4.35 -9.72 24.21
N LYS A 344 -5.05 -10.88 24.15
CA LYS A 344 -6.30 -11.10 24.92
C LYS A 344 -6.08 -11.17 26.43
N HIS A 345 -4.90 -11.57 26.87
CA HIS A 345 -4.47 -11.48 28.27
C HIS A 345 -3.97 -10.08 28.69
N GLY A 346 -4.07 -9.09 27.78
CA GLY A 346 -3.59 -7.73 28.03
C GLY A 346 -2.06 -7.58 27.96
N GLY A 347 -1.38 -8.56 27.38
CA GLY A 347 0.06 -8.58 27.21
C GLY A 347 0.53 -8.26 25.79
N THR A 348 1.83 -8.38 25.56
CA THR A 348 2.46 -8.19 24.25
C THR A 348 3.48 -9.28 23.97
N VAL A 349 3.79 -9.51 22.69
CA VAL A 349 4.86 -10.40 22.23
C VAL A 349 5.79 -9.65 21.27
N SER A 350 7.07 -9.88 21.41
CA SER A 350 8.10 -9.37 20.51
C SER A 350 9.10 -10.46 20.13
N VAL A 351 9.92 -10.19 19.12
CA VAL A 351 10.99 -11.07 18.67
C VAL A 351 12.23 -10.27 18.37
N GLU A 352 13.37 -10.81 18.80
CA GLU A 352 14.70 -10.37 18.41
C GLU A 352 15.44 -11.57 17.81
N SER A 353 15.95 -11.44 16.61
CA SER A 353 16.55 -12.57 15.90
C SER A 353 17.52 -12.12 14.84
N GLU A 354 18.59 -12.92 14.65
CA GLU A 354 19.54 -12.75 13.56
C GLU A 354 19.72 -14.07 12.81
N PRO A 355 19.79 -14.04 11.46
CA PRO A 355 20.07 -15.25 10.69
C PRO A 355 21.34 -15.96 11.13
N GLY A 356 21.21 -17.25 11.46
CA GLY A 356 22.32 -18.09 11.95
C GLY A 356 22.61 -18.00 13.43
N HIS A 357 21.96 -17.12 14.20
CA HIS A 357 22.22 -16.92 15.64
C HIS A 357 21.01 -17.28 16.53
N GLY A 358 19.90 -17.73 15.94
CA GLY A 358 18.69 -18.10 16.66
C GLY A 358 17.72 -16.93 16.87
N SER A 359 16.78 -17.10 17.82
CA SER A 359 15.74 -16.14 18.11
C SER A 359 15.47 -16.03 19.61
N ILE A 360 15.00 -14.84 20.02
CA ILE A 360 14.49 -14.54 21.34
C ILE A 360 13.06 -14.05 21.19
N PHE A 361 12.11 -14.84 21.68
CA PHE A 361 10.71 -14.43 21.76
C PHE A 361 10.40 -13.95 23.18
N THR A 362 9.95 -12.72 23.32
CA THR A 362 9.67 -12.10 24.62
C THR A 362 8.17 -11.83 24.75
N LEU A 363 7.57 -12.38 25.83
CA LEU A 363 6.20 -12.14 26.24
C LEU A 363 6.20 -11.18 27.43
N VAL A 364 5.33 -10.18 27.41
CA VAL A 364 5.11 -9.29 28.55
C VAL A 364 3.64 -9.38 28.93
N ILE A 365 3.35 -9.68 30.20
CA ILE A 365 2.00 -9.88 30.72
C ILE A 365 1.88 -9.27 32.12
N ASN A 366 0.68 -8.84 32.50
CA ASN A 366 0.41 -8.39 33.86
C ASN A 366 0.44 -9.55 34.86
N GLU A 367 0.94 -9.26 36.04
CA GLU A 367 0.98 -10.21 37.15
C GLU A 367 -0.40 -10.52 37.72
#